data_619de0fc5e1bb826944c8434aaf026e9
#
_entry.id   619de0fc5e1bb826944c8434aaf026e9
#
_cell.length_a   1.000
_cell.length_b   1.000
_cell.length_c   1.000
_cell.angle_alpha   90.00
_cell.angle_beta   90.00
_cell.angle_gamma   90.00
#
_symmetry.space_group_name_H-M   'P 1'
#
loop_
_entity.id
_entity.type
_entity.pdbx_description
1 polymer ?
#
loop_
_entity_poly.entity_id
_entity_poly.type
_entity_poly.pdbx_seq_one_letter_code
_entity_poly.pdbx_strand_id
1 'polypeptide(L)'
;MLVQDPLSKYPRLGKYALIFSIIPGYFHEYDAEEVIQQAVNSQSVHGFLKLLQDKNVAIAFPSYYKGKYAIKPEVILDYAQVYTPSFIKEAKRTLGRVFKRGDEVQDLYIDFLLQLSSFKLRGNADLNEVLNRCKGDAHHPSSLFTNTVKGLILAMSCRKEWHPLFTRLSKENKVLAWNLFMDAAADKSEDF
;
A
#
# COMPACT_ATOMS: atom_id res chain seq x y z
N MET A 1 18.77 12.15 -13.53
CA MET A 1 18.40 12.83 -12.27
C MET A 1 18.11 11.73 -11.25
N LEU A 2 19.02 11.52 -10.30
CA LEU A 2 18.79 10.54 -9.23
C LEU A 2 17.63 11.08 -8.40
N VAL A 3 16.50 10.38 -8.43
CA VAL A 3 15.39 10.64 -7.53
C VAL A 3 15.95 10.44 -6.12
N GLN A 4 16.13 11.54 -5.37
CA GLN A 4 16.55 11.43 -3.98
C GLN A 4 15.47 10.64 -3.25
N ASP A 5 15.85 9.46 -2.78
CA ASP A 5 15.01 8.65 -1.91
C ASP A 5 14.52 9.50 -0.73
N PRO A 6 13.23 9.83 -0.63
CA PRO A 6 12.73 10.72 0.40
C PRO A 6 12.94 10.18 1.82
N LEU A 7 13.19 8.88 1.95
CA LEU A 7 13.39 8.20 3.22
C LEU A 7 14.86 7.96 3.55
N SER A 8 15.79 8.21 2.60
CA SER A 8 17.23 7.91 2.78
C SER A 8 17.86 8.66 3.96
N LYS A 9 17.39 9.88 4.24
CA LYS A 9 17.85 10.68 5.39
C LYS A 9 17.31 10.21 6.75
N TYR A 10 16.29 9.35 6.72
CA TYR A 10 15.55 8.91 7.90
C TYR A 10 15.31 7.40 7.86
N PRO A 11 16.36 6.57 7.90
CA PRO A 11 16.23 5.12 7.67
C PRO A 11 15.29 4.43 8.68
N ARG A 12 15.22 4.93 9.92
CA ARG A 12 14.28 4.41 10.93
C ARG A 12 12.83 4.77 10.60
N LEU A 13 12.59 6.01 10.17
CA LEU A 13 11.26 6.50 9.82
C LEU A 13 10.75 5.82 8.54
N GLY A 14 11.64 5.61 7.56
CA GLY A 14 11.30 4.88 6.34
C GLY A 14 10.83 3.47 6.61
N LYS A 15 11.48 2.77 7.53
CA LYS A 15 11.07 1.43 7.94
C LYS A 15 9.64 1.41 8.48
N TYR A 16 9.26 2.37 9.33
CA TYR A 16 7.89 2.45 9.87
C TYR A 16 6.87 2.80 8.79
N ALA A 17 7.18 3.69 7.85
CA ALA A 17 6.31 3.97 6.72
C ALA A 17 5.99 2.69 5.93
N LEU A 18 7.01 1.87 5.64
CA LEU A 18 6.82 0.60 4.93
C LEU A 18 6.08 -0.44 5.78
N ILE A 19 6.27 -0.46 7.10
CA ILE A 19 5.51 -1.31 8.01
C ILE A 19 4.02 -0.93 7.98
N PHE A 20 3.69 0.35 8.05
CA PHE A 20 2.30 0.82 7.95
C PHE A 20 1.68 0.60 6.58
N SER A 21 2.50 0.57 5.52
CA SER A 21 2.00 0.35 4.15
C SER A 21 1.40 -1.03 3.91
N ILE A 22 1.65 -2.01 4.78
CA ILE A 22 1.01 -3.33 4.68
C ILE A 22 -0.44 -3.35 5.18
N ILE A 23 -0.90 -2.26 5.80
CA ILE A 23 -2.29 -2.08 6.22
C ILE A 23 -3.09 -1.59 5.00
N PRO A 24 -4.11 -2.32 4.55
CA PRO A 24 -4.91 -1.89 3.41
C PRO A 24 -5.73 -0.64 3.75
N GLY A 25 -5.74 0.31 2.81
CA GLY A 25 -6.50 1.54 2.91
C GLY A 25 -5.81 2.60 3.76
N TYR A 26 -6.11 2.65 5.04
CA TYR A 26 -5.59 3.67 5.94
C TYR A 26 -5.25 3.10 7.33
N PHE A 27 -4.43 3.82 8.06
CA PHE A 27 -4.15 3.57 9.47
C PHE A 27 -4.50 4.81 10.31
N HIS A 28 -4.80 4.60 11.57
CA HIS A 28 -5.11 5.68 12.51
C HIS A 28 -3.86 6.23 13.17
N GLU A 29 -3.88 7.53 13.48
CA GLU A 29 -2.80 8.21 14.21
C GLU A 29 -2.49 7.52 15.54
N TYR A 30 -3.51 7.16 16.30
CA TYR A 30 -3.33 6.46 17.58
C TYR A 30 -2.71 5.07 17.45
N ASP A 31 -2.99 4.35 16.35
CA ASP A 31 -2.35 3.06 16.06
C ASP A 31 -0.86 3.25 15.74
N ALA A 32 -0.54 4.28 14.97
CA ALA A 32 0.85 4.63 14.68
C ALA A 32 1.59 5.06 15.95
N GLU A 33 0.95 5.85 16.82
CA GLU A 33 1.49 6.22 18.13
C GLU A 33 1.84 5.00 18.95
N GLU A 34 0.92 4.05 19.09
CA GLU A 34 1.14 2.84 19.84
C GLU A 34 2.35 2.04 19.32
N VAL A 35 2.40 1.80 18.03
CA VAL A 35 3.48 1.04 17.40
C VAL A 35 4.85 1.72 17.58
N ILE A 36 4.90 3.03 17.43
CA ILE A 36 6.16 3.79 17.53
C ILE A 36 6.58 3.96 18.99
N GLN A 37 5.65 4.17 19.92
CA GLN A 37 5.95 4.28 21.34
C GLN A 37 6.58 3.01 21.92
N GLN A 38 6.18 1.86 21.44
CA GLN A 38 6.80 0.58 21.83
C GLN A 38 8.25 0.43 21.31
N ALA A 39 8.61 1.18 20.28
CA ALA A 39 9.88 1.02 19.58
C ALA A 39 10.88 2.16 19.83
N VAL A 40 10.41 3.36 20.14
CA VAL A 40 11.23 4.57 20.31
C VAL A 40 10.62 5.45 21.41
N ASN A 41 11.44 5.91 22.36
CA ASN A 41 10.99 6.85 23.39
C ASN A 41 10.25 8.07 22.80
N SER A 42 9.08 8.16 23.05
CA SER A 42 7.80 8.74 22.76
C SER A 42 7.65 10.24 22.41
N GLN A 43 8.63 10.99 21.98
CA GLN A 43 8.38 12.43 21.85
C GLN A 43 7.78 12.93 20.55
N SER A 44 7.56 12.10 19.51
CA SER A 44 7.14 12.69 18.24
C SER A 44 6.40 11.82 17.23
N VAL A 45 5.36 11.13 17.62
CA VAL A 45 4.52 10.48 16.59
C VAL A 45 3.85 11.52 15.70
N HIS A 46 3.35 12.60 16.27
CA HIS A 46 2.80 13.71 15.50
C HIS A 46 3.85 14.31 14.55
N GLY A 47 5.07 14.47 15.01
CA GLY A 47 6.20 14.88 14.16
C GLY A 47 6.53 13.89 13.06
N PHE A 48 6.40 12.59 13.33
CA PHE A 48 6.60 11.54 12.33
C PHE A 48 5.56 11.60 11.20
N LEU A 49 4.28 11.66 11.54
CA LEU A 49 3.20 11.73 10.55
C LEU A 49 3.28 13.01 9.71
N LYS A 50 3.57 14.14 10.36
CA LYS A 50 3.82 15.38 9.66
C LYS A 50 5.02 15.27 8.71
N LEU A 51 6.10 14.67 9.14
CA LEU A 51 7.27 14.45 8.30
C LEU A 51 6.93 13.59 7.07
N LEU A 52 6.14 12.53 7.23
CA LEU A 52 5.71 11.70 6.11
C LEU A 52 4.86 12.49 5.11
N GLN A 53 3.99 13.41 5.58
CA GLN A 53 3.25 14.32 4.71
C GLN A 53 4.15 15.32 4.00
N ASP A 54 5.04 15.98 4.73
CA ASP A 54 5.97 16.99 4.19
C ASP A 54 6.92 16.39 3.15
N LYS A 55 7.25 15.09 3.30
CA LYS A 55 8.07 14.34 2.35
C LYS A 55 7.26 13.69 1.23
N ASN A 56 5.96 13.94 1.18
CA ASN A 56 5.07 13.38 0.17
C ASN A 56 5.00 11.84 0.17
N VAL A 57 5.20 11.22 1.34
CA VAL A 57 5.17 9.77 1.55
C VAL A 57 3.80 9.29 1.97
N ALA A 58 3.11 10.08 2.80
CA ALA A 58 1.78 9.79 3.30
C ALA A 58 0.78 10.87 2.92
N ILE A 59 -0.48 10.46 2.83
CA ILE A 59 -1.64 11.34 2.64
C ILE A 59 -2.42 11.36 3.94
N ALA A 60 -2.76 12.57 4.45
CA ALA A 60 -3.79 12.72 5.46
C ALA A 60 -5.15 12.78 4.77
N PHE A 61 -6.13 12.07 5.32
CA PHE A 61 -7.49 12.16 4.83
C PHE A 61 -8.15 13.47 5.27
N PRO A 62 -9.11 14.02 4.48
CA PRO A 62 -9.80 15.26 4.79
C PRO A 62 -10.52 15.23 6.14
N SER A 63 -10.95 16.38 6.61
CA SER A 63 -11.42 16.66 7.98
C SER A 63 -12.50 15.72 8.56
N TYR A 64 -13.30 15.06 7.71
CA TYR A 64 -14.26 14.05 8.15
C TYR A 64 -13.60 12.78 8.72
N TYR A 65 -12.35 12.55 8.38
CA TYR A 65 -11.55 11.38 8.76
C TYR A 65 -10.30 11.79 9.52
N LYS A 66 -10.44 12.72 10.47
CA LYS A 66 -9.32 13.16 11.31
C LYS A 66 -8.53 11.99 11.87
N GLY A 67 -7.21 12.10 11.78
CA GLY A 67 -6.30 11.10 12.30
C GLY A 67 -6.16 9.84 11.44
N LYS A 68 -6.63 9.85 10.18
CA LYS A 68 -6.43 8.77 9.22
C LYS A 68 -5.36 9.15 8.19
N TYR A 69 -4.44 8.20 7.96
CA TYR A 69 -3.31 8.36 7.05
C TYR A 69 -3.18 7.13 6.15
N ALA A 70 -2.66 7.33 4.96
CA ALA A 70 -2.29 6.23 4.05
C ALA A 70 -0.91 6.51 3.45
N ILE A 71 -0.14 5.46 3.24
CA ILE A 71 1.10 5.54 2.46
C ILE A 71 0.74 5.60 0.98
N LYS A 72 1.37 6.51 0.24
CA LYS A 72 1.06 6.70 -1.18
C LYS A 72 1.39 5.46 -2.01
N PRO A 73 0.56 5.11 -3.00
CA PRO A 73 0.81 3.98 -3.89
C PRO A 73 2.17 4.07 -4.60
N GLU A 74 2.57 5.26 -5.01
CA GLU A 74 3.86 5.50 -5.66
C GLU A 74 5.04 5.10 -4.77
N VAL A 75 4.95 5.36 -3.47
CA VAL A 75 5.98 4.97 -2.49
C VAL A 75 6.03 3.45 -2.34
N ILE A 76 4.89 2.79 -2.29
CA ILE A 76 4.80 1.32 -2.24
C ILE A 76 5.49 0.71 -3.46
N LEU A 77 5.28 1.27 -4.64
CA LEU A 77 5.92 0.80 -5.88
C LEU A 77 7.43 1.06 -5.89
N ASP A 78 7.88 2.21 -5.40
CA ASP A 78 9.30 2.56 -5.32
C ASP A 78 10.08 1.58 -4.41
N TYR A 79 9.44 1.05 -3.39
CA TYR A 79 10.01 0.11 -2.42
C TYR A 79 9.48 -1.32 -2.57
N ALA A 80 8.89 -1.67 -3.71
CA ALA A 80 8.21 -2.95 -3.90
C ALA A 80 9.09 -4.18 -3.59
N GLN A 81 10.40 -4.11 -3.83
CA GLN A 81 11.35 -5.17 -3.51
C GLN A 81 11.45 -5.50 -2.01
N VAL A 82 11.00 -4.61 -1.15
CA VAL A 82 11.07 -4.81 0.32
C VAL A 82 10.04 -5.82 0.81
N TYR A 83 8.90 -5.95 0.13
CA TYR A 83 7.78 -6.80 0.56
C TYR A 83 8.04 -8.29 0.35
N THR A 84 9.12 -8.77 0.96
CA THR A 84 9.45 -10.20 1.01
C THR A 84 8.67 -10.90 2.13
N PRO A 85 8.53 -12.24 2.11
CA PRO A 85 7.90 -12.98 3.21
C PRO A 85 8.54 -12.69 4.57
N SER A 86 9.86 -12.51 4.62
CA SER A 86 10.59 -12.16 5.86
C SER A 86 10.21 -10.77 6.38
N PHE A 87 10.16 -9.77 5.49
CA PHE A 87 9.74 -8.42 5.86
C PHE A 87 8.29 -8.40 6.34
N ILE A 88 7.38 -9.06 5.62
CA ILE A 88 5.97 -9.14 6.00
C ILE A 88 5.80 -9.76 7.38
N LYS A 89 6.52 -10.83 7.68
CA LYS A 89 6.51 -11.47 9.02
C LYS A 89 6.96 -10.49 10.12
N GLU A 90 8.04 -9.75 9.88
CA GLU A 90 8.54 -8.74 10.82
C GLU A 90 7.54 -7.59 10.98
N ALA A 91 6.98 -7.09 9.88
CA ALA A 91 6.00 -6.01 9.89
C ALA A 91 4.73 -6.40 10.67
N LYS A 92 4.19 -7.59 10.45
CA LYS A 92 3.05 -8.12 11.21
C LYS A 92 3.35 -8.19 12.71
N ARG A 93 4.56 -8.62 13.07
CA ARG A 93 4.98 -8.67 14.47
C ARG A 93 5.07 -7.28 15.10
N THR A 94 5.63 -6.31 14.37
CA THR A 94 5.77 -4.93 14.84
C THR A 94 4.43 -4.24 15.00
N LEU A 95 3.50 -4.45 14.06
CA LEU A 95 2.14 -3.90 14.15
C LEU A 95 1.32 -4.54 15.29
N GLY A 96 1.63 -5.79 15.67
CA GLY A 96 0.95 -6.46 16.77
C GLY A 96 -0.57 -6.50 16.55
N ARG A 97 -1.33 -5.96 17.50
CA ARG A 97 -2.80 -5.92 17.46
C ARG A 97 -3.38 -5.00 16.37
N VAL A 98 -2.61 -4.03 15.88
CA VAL A 98 -3.03 -3.14 14.81
C VAL A 98 -3.24 -3.90 13.51
N PHE A 99 -2.49 -4.97 13.30
CA PHE A 99 -2.70 -5.89 12.19
C PHE A 99 -3.80 -6.91 12.55
N LYS A 100 -4.91 -6.84 11.84
CA LYS A 100 -6.06 -7.74 12.06
C LYS A 100 -5.77 -9.13 11.48
N ARG A 101 -5.30 -10.03 12.33
CA ARG A 101 -5.04 -11.42 11.92
C ARG A 101 -6.34 -12.12 11.51
N GLY A 102 -6.27 -12.90 10.43
CA GLY A 102 -7.41 -13.63 9.90
C GLY A 102 -8.43 -12.78 9.13
N ASP A 103 -8.10 -11.52 8.85
CA ASP A 103 -8.88 -10.68 7.95
C ASP A 103 -8.50 -11.02 6.50
N GLU A 104 -9.46 -11.52 5.72
CA GLU A 104 -9.23 -11.92 4.33
C GLU A 104 -8.76 -10.76 3.46
N VAL A 105 -9.23 -9.55 3.73
CA VAL A 105 -8.83 -8.35 2.98
C VAL A 105 -7.35 -8.04 3.21
N GLN A 106 -6.88 -8.15 4.45
CA GLN A 106 -5.48 -7.95 4.76
C GLN A 106 -4.59 -9.03 4.16
N ASP A 107 -5.01 -10.30 4.23
CA ASP A 107 -4.27 -11.41 3.65
C ASP A 107 -4.17 -11.28 2.13
N LEU A 108 -5.26 -10.90 1.46
CA LEU A 108 -5.30 -10.68 0.03
C LEU A 108 -4.39 -9.51 -0.39
N TYR A 109 -4.39 -8.44 0.39
CA TYR A 109 -3.51 -7.29 0.16
C TYR A 109 -2.03 -7.63 0.35
N ILE A 110 -1.71 -8.44 1.36
CA ILE A 110 -0.35 -8.97 1.55
C ILE A 110 0.08 -9.81 0.35
N ASP A 111 -0.78 -10.67 -0.15
CA ASP A 111 -0.49 -11.48 -1.34
C ASP A 111 -0.21 -10.60 -2.57
N PHE A 112 -0.95 -9.51 -2.72
CA PHE A 112 -0.69 -8.53 -3.77
C PHE A 112 0.71 -7.90 -3.63
N LEU A 113 1.09 -7.46 -2.44
CA LEU A 113 2.42 -6.87 -2.18
C LEU A 113 3.55 -7.90 -2.41
N LEU A 114 3.34 -9.15 -2.03
CA LEU A 114 4.29 -10.23 -2.28
C LEU A 114 4.49 -10.47 -3.79
N GLN A 115 3.44 -10.36 -4.60
CA GLN A 115 3.56 -10.45 -6.06
C GLN A 115 4.37 -9.27 -6.62
N LEU A 116 4.15 -8.05 -6.14
CA LEU A 116 4.94 -6.89 -6.56
C LEU A 116 6.43 -7.08 -6.24
N SER A 117 6.75 -7.57 -5.06
CA SER A 117 8.12 -7.87 -4.65
C SER A 117 8.76 -8.97 -5.52
N SER A 118 8.04 -10.05 -5.74
CA SER A 118 8.50 -11.16 -6.59
C SER A 118 8.80 -10.69 -8.02
N PHE A 119 7.96 -9.83 -8.56
CA PHE A 119 8.18 -9.23 -9.88
C PHE A 119 9.45 -8.39 -9.91
N LYS A 120 9.66 -7.52 -8.93
CA LYS A 120 10.86 -6.66 -8.85
C LYS A 120 12.15 -7.45 -8.67
N LEU A 121 12.13 -8.49 -7.82
CA LEU A 121 13.31 -9.27 -7.50
C LEU A 121 13.64 -10.34 -8.53
N ARG A 122 12.63 -10.95 -9.16
CA ARG A 122 12.76 -12.15 -9.99
C ARG A 122 12.16 -12.02 -11.39
N GLY A 123 11.47 -10.93 -11.68
CA GLY A 123 10.71 -10.76 -12.91
C GLY A 123 9.53 -11.73 -13.04
N ASN A 124 9.17 -12.41 -11.96
CA ASN A 124 8.14 -13.44 -11.93
C ASN A 124 7.05 -13.08 -10.91
N ALA A 125 5.84 -12.90 -11.42
CA ALA A 125 4.66 -12.68 -10.60
C ALA A 125 3.41 -13.03 -11.38
N ASP A 126 2.37 -13.43 -10.67
CA ASP A 126 1.06 -13.71 -11.23
C ASP A 126 -0.02 -12.97 -10.44
N LEU A 127 -0.47 -11.85 -10.98
CA LEU A 127 -1.58 -11.10 -10.40
C LEU A 127 -2.95 -11.74 -10.66
N ASN A 128 -3.05 -12.72 -11.57
CA ASN A 128 -4.32 -13.39 -11.87
C ASN A 128 -4.90 -14.06 -10.63
N GLU A 129 -4.08 -14.75 -9.84
CA GLU A 129 -4.52 -15.44 -8.64
C GLU A 129 -5.16 -14.46 -7.65
N VAL A 130 -4.48 -13.35 -7.37
CA VAL A 130 -4.96 -12.32 -6.44
C VAL A 130 -6.25 -11.67 -6.96
N LEU A 131 -6.27 -11.28 -8.23
CA LEU A 131 -7.43 -10.65 -8.84
C LEU A 131 -8.64 -11.60 -8.97
N ASN A 132 -8.40 -12.88 -9.19
CA ASN A 132 -9.47 -13.90 -9.19
C ASN A 132 -10.13 -14.03 -7.81
N ARG A 133 -9.36 -13.94 -6.75
CA ARG A 133 -9.88 -13.94 -5.36
C ARG A 133 -10.70 -12.68 -5.07
N CYS A 134 -10.33 -11.53 -5.65
CA CYS A 134 -11.14 -10.31 -5.56
C CYS A 134 -12.53 -10.45 -6.15
N LYS A 135 -12.66 -11.23 -7.23
CA LYS A 135 -13.95 -11.45 -7.91
C LYS A 135 -14.98 -12.18 -7.05
N GLY A 136 -14.51 -13.03 -6.11
CA GLY A 136 -15.38 -13.71 -5.15
C GLY A 136 -16.10 -12.74 -4.21
N ASP A 137 -15.55 -11.54 -4.03
CA ASP A 137 -16.12 -10.43 -3.24
C ASP A 137 -16.99 -9.46 -4.05
N ALA A 138 -17.39 -9.83 -5.26
CA ALA A 138 -18.22 -8.99 -6.16
C ALA A 138 -19.55 -8.53 -5.54
N HIS A 139 -19.95 -9.10 -4.41
CA HIS A 139 -21.11 -8.66 -3.62
C HIS A 139 -20.81 -7.45 -2.72
N HIS A 140 -19.53 -7.04 -2.60
CA HIS A 140 -19.11 -5.87 -1.84
C HIS A 140 -18.15 -5.00 -2.66
N PRO A 141 -18.67 -4.24 -3.66
CA PRO A 141 -17.84 -3.38 -4.51
C PRO A 141 -17.12 -2.25 -3.76
N SER A 142 -17.45 -2.05 -2.49
CA SER A 142 -16.80 -1.10 -1.58
C SER A 142 -15.76 -1.76 -0.66
N SER A 143 -15.24 -2.93 -1.01
CA SER A 143 -14.23 -3.58 -0.17
C SER A 143 -13.00 -2.68 -0.01
N LEU A 144 -12.50 -2.58 1.19
CA LEU A 144 -11.27 -1.84 1.52
C LEU A 144 -10.10 -2.29 0.62
N PHE A 145 -10.06 -3.56 0.28
CA PHE A 145 -9.08 -4.13 -0.65
C PHE A 145 -9.17 -3.49 -2.03
N THR A 146 -10.36 -3.46 -2.64
CA THR A 146 -10.57 -2.90 -3.97
C THR A 146 -10.17 -1.42 -4.01
N ASN A 147 -10.55 -0.65 -2.99
CA ASN A 147 -10.20 0.76 -2.88
C ASN A 147 -8.68 0.98 -2.76
N THR A 148 -7.98 0.13 -2.02
CA THR A 148 -6.52 0.20 -1.88
C THR A 148 -5.81 -0.19 -3.17
N VAL A 149 -6.21 -1.30 -3.76
CA VAL A 149 -5.57 -1.85 -4.96
C VAL A 149 -5.79 -0.98 -6.20
N LYS A 150 -6.96 -0.31 -6.32
CA LYS A 150 -7.19 0.58 -7.47
C LYS A 150 -6.15 1.71 -7.57
N GLY A 151 -5.72 2.27 -6.44
CA GLY A 151 -4.65 3.27 -6.41
C GLY A 151 -3.31 2.71 -6.86
N LEU A 152 -2.97 1.48 -6.46
CA LEU A 152 -1.77 0.79 -6.94
C LEU A 152 -1.84 0.47 -8.43
N ILE A 153 -2.98 -0.01 -8.92
CA ILE A 153 -3.20 -0.27 -10.35
C ILE A 153 -3.02 1.01 -11.18
N LEU A 154 -3.56 2.13 -10.72
CA LEU A 154 -3.37 3.42 -11.40
C LEU A 154 -1.89 3.82 -11.42
N ALA A 155 -1.19 3.74 -10.29
CA ALA A 155 0.23 4.09 -10.21
C ALA A 155 1.10 3.17 -11.07
N MET A 156 0.83 1.87 -11.09
CA MET A 156 1.51 0.89 -11.95
C MET A 156 1.28 1.18 -13.45
N SER A 157 0.08 1.58 -13.82
CA SER A 157 -0.28 1.90 -15.21
C SER A 157 0.50 3.12 -15.75
N CYS A 158 0.89 4.02 -14.88
CA CYS A 158 1.71 5.19 -15.20
C CYS A 158 3.21 4.89 -15.35
N ARG A 159 3.64 3.67 -15.06
CA ARG A 159 5.05 3.27 -15.02
C ARG A 159 5.32 2.07 -15.92
N LYS A 160 6.15 2.26 -16.96
CA LYS A 160 6.42 1.24 -17.98
C LYS A 160 7.00 -0.06 -17.40
N GLU A 161 7.80 0.02 -16.35
CA GLU A 161 8.41 -1.16 -15.71
C GLU A 161 7.40 -2.15 -15.14
N TRP A 162 6.17 -1.70 -14.87
CA TRP A 162 5.09 -2.54 -14.35
C TRP A 162 4.15 -3.10 -15.43
N HIS A 163 4.23 -2.60 -16.67
CA HIS A 163 3.34 -3.02 -17.75
C HIS A 163 3.39 -4.53 -18.05
N PRO A 164 4.53 -5.24 -17.94
CA PRO A 164 4.53 -6.69 -18.18
C PRO A 164 3.57 -7.48 -17.28
N LEU A 165 3.27 -7.00 -16.06
CA LEU A 165 2.28 -7.64 -15.20
C LEU A 165 0.87 -7.58 -15.79
N PHE A 166 0.50 -6.48 -16.42
CA PHE A 166 -0.81 -6.32 -17.07
C PHE A 166 -0.94 -7.16 -18.33
N THR A 167 0.14 -7.33 -19.09
CA THR A 167 0.13 -8.15 -20.32
C THR A 167 -0.10 -9.63 -20.03
N ARG A 168 0.28 -10.10 -18.84
CA ARG A 168 0.11 -11.48 -18.37
C ARG A 168 -1.27 -11.77 -17.80
N LEU A 169 -2.11 -10.76 -17.61
CA LEU A 169 -3.46 -10.93 -17.09
C LEU A 169 -4.35 -11.70 -18.07
N SER A 170 -5.25 -12.53 -17.56
CA SER A 170 -6.36 -13.09 -18.31
C SER A 170 -7.24 -11.97 -18.87
N LYS A 171 -8.02 -12.27 -19.91
CA LYS A 171 -8.95 -11.29 -20.52
C LYS A 171 -9.88 -10.66 -19.47
N GLU A 172 -10.42 -11.46 -18.58
CA GLU A 172 -11.33 -11.02 -17.52
C GLU A 172 -10.62 -10.12 -16.50
N ASN A 173 -9.39 -10.48 -16.11
CA ASN A 173 -8.59 -9.68 -15.18
C ASN A 173 -8.08 -8.38 -15.80
N LYS A 174 -7.86 -8.34 -17.13
CA LYS A 174 -7.61 -7.08 -17.83
C LYS A 174 -8.79 -6.13 -17.75
N VAL A 175 -10.02 -6.64 -17.88
CA VAL A 175 -11.24 -5.84 -17.72
C VAL A 175 -11.37 -5.35 -16.29
N LEU A 176 -11.12 -6.22 -15.30
CA LEU A 176 -11.15 -5.82 -13.88
C LEU A 176 -10.10 -4.74 -13.59
N ALA A 177 -8.85 -4.93 -14.03
CA ALA A 177 -7.79 -3.95 -13.85
C ALA A 177 -8.12 -2.60 -14.53
N TRP A 178 -8.70 -2.64 -15.72
CA TRP A 178 -9.18 -1.43 -16.40
C TRP A 178 -10.24 -0.69 -15.61
N ASN A 179 -11.23 -1.40 -15.08
CA ASN A 179 -12.29 -0.80 -14.25
C ASN A 179 -11.69 -0.16 -12.98
N LEU A 180 -10.77 -0.85 -12.30
CA LEU A 180 -10.07 -0.31 -11.13
C LEU A 180 -9.25 0.94 -11.46
N PHE A 181 -8.60 0.94 -12.63
CA PHE A 181 -7.87 2.12 -13.14
C PHE A 181 -8.82 3.30 -13.37
N MET A 182 -9.95 3.06 -14.03
CA MET A 182 -10.92 4.12 -14.33
C MET A 182 -11.54 4.70 -13.06
N ASP A 183 -11.86 3.86 -12.09
CA ASP A 183 -12.38 4.30 -10.79
C ASP A 183 -11.36 5.17 -10.04
N ALA A 184 -10.09 4.74 -10.02
CA ALA A 184 -9.03 5.51 -9.38
C ALA A 184 -8.75 6.85 -10.09
N ALA A 185 -8.85 6.87 -11.41
CA ALA A 185 -8.67 8.10 -12.20
C ALA A 185 -9.82 9.08 -11.96
N ALA A 186 -11.07 8.58 -11.83
CA ALA A 186 -12.24 9.39 -11.48
C ALA A 186 -12.07 10.01 -10.08
N ASP A 187 -11.68 9.22 -9.08
CA ASP A 187 -11.44 9.72 -7.71
C ASP A 187 -10.43 10.88 -7.69
N LYS A 188 -9.34 10.75 -8.45
CA LYS A 188 -8.34 11.83 -8.55
C LYS A 188 -8.87 13.10 -9.23
N SER A 189 -9.85 12.99 -10.11
CA SER A 189 -10.44 14.16 -10.81
C SER A 189 -11.40 14.95 -9.92
N GLU A 190 -11.97 14.33 -8.89
CA GLU A 190 -12.84 15.00 -7.92
C GLU A 190 -12.07 15.81 -6.87
N ASP A 191 -10.77 15.52 -6.67
CA ASP A 191 -9.88 16.24 -5.76
C ASP A 191 -9.37 17.59 -6.33
N PHE A 192 -9.75 17.94 -7.52
CA PHE A 192 -9.50 19.21 -8.20
C PHE A 192 -10.80 20.03 -8.32
#